data_ba17e23f7281788ce83caca411cd6172
#
_entry.id   ba17e23f7281788ce83caca411cd6172
#
_cell.length_a   1.000
_cell.length_b   1.000
_cell.length_c   1.000
_cell.angle_alpha   90.00
_cell.angle_beta   90.00
_cell.angle_gamma   90.00
#
_symmetry.space_group_name_H-M   'P 1'
#
loop_
_entity.id
_entity.type
_entity.pdbx_description
1 polymer ?
#
loop_
_entity_poly.entity_id
_entity_poly.type
_entity_poly.pdbx_seq_one_letter_code
_entity_poly.pdbx_strand_id
1 'polypeptide(L)'
;MEDIQYKKFYRKADKHLNDKIKAEHGKRNNHKMKPYFVLQYLLKNSDENHTKSAYDIMGYLEENGIVAERRSVYRDIEEINKANLIIQEDYTVDEAEEKLFEDEYDEEKLIVYDKIKKAFMLNNGILI
;
A
#
# COMPACT_ATOMS: atom_id res chain seq x y z
N MET A 1 2.34 3.03 25.94
CA MET A 1 1.19 3.47 25.15
C MET A 1 1.36 2.97 23.74
N GLU A 2 0.39 2.27 23.24
CA GLU A 2 0.47 1.70 21.92
C GLU A 2 0.29 2.79 20.84
N ASP A 3 0.45 2.42 19.61
CA ASP A 3 0.34 3.33 18.49
C ASP A 3 -0.99 4.06 18.45
N ILE A 4 -2.07 3.36 18.69
CA ILE A 4 -3.39 3.96 18.69
C ILE A 4 -3.53 4.96 19.81
N GLN A 5 -2.91 4.69 20.94
CA GLN A 5 -2.95 5.62 22.06
C GLN A 5 -2.16 6.87 21.81
N TYR A 6 -1.10 6.77 21.04
CA TYR A 6 -0.37 7.93 20.63
C TYR A 6 -1.32 8.89 19.89
N LYS A 7 -2.11 8.36 18.97
CA LYS A 7 -3.08 9.16 18.25
C LYS A 7 -4.16 9.69 19.16
N LYS A 8 -4.62 8.88 20.08
CA LYS A 8 -5.65 9.30 21.03
C LYS A 8 -5.14 10.40 21.94
N PHE A 9 -3.89 10.26 22.35
CA PHE A 9 -3.28 11.28 23.19
C PHE A 9 -3.29 12.63 22.50
N TYR A 10 -2.92 12.69 21.25
CA TYR A 10 -2.97 13.91 20.48
C TYR A 10 -4.36 14.52 20.46
N ARG A 11 -5.34 13.69 20.18
CA ARG A 11 -6.71 14.18 20.07
C ARG A 11 -7.21 14.74 21.38
N LYS A 12 -6.87 14.09 22.48
CA LYS A 12 -7.33 14.54 23.79
C LYS A 12 -6.61 15.77 24.25
N ALA A 13 -5.31 15.80 24.03
CA ALA A 13 -4.49 16.90 24.49
C ALA A 13 -4.79 18.19 23.76
N ASP A 14 -4.96 18.10 22.44
CA ASP A 14 -5.16 19.31 21.67
C ASP A 14 -5.63 18.96 20.26
N LYS A 15 -6.89 18.61 20.18
CA LYS A 15 -7.45 18.21 18.91
C LYS A 15 -7.33 19.30 17.85
N HIS A 16 -7.59 20.53 18.22
CA HIS A 16 -7.56 21.64 17.27
C HIS A 16 -6.16 21.82 16.69
N LEU A 17 -5.16 21.84 17.55
CA LEU A 17 -3.79 22.00 17.11
C LEU A 17 -3.35 20.81 16.26
N ASN A 18 -3.74 19.62 16.68
CA ASN A 18 -3.39 18.42 15.95
C ASN A 18 -3.97 18.43 14.53
N ASP A 19 -5.22 18.85 14.41
CA ASP A 19 -5.86 18.93 13.10
C ASP A 19 -5.15 19.98 12.22
N LYS A 20 -4.74 21.08 12.81
CA LYS A 20 -4.02 22.12 12.08
C LYS A 20 -2.66 21.62 11.60
N ILE A 21 -1.95 20.88 12.44
CA ILE A 21 -0.66 20.33 12.08
C ILE A 21 -0.82 19.36 10.92
N LYS A 22 -1.84 18.53 10.95
CA LYS A 22 -2.10 17.59 9.86
C LYS A 22 -2.37 18.32 8.55
N ALA A 23 -3.12 19.40 8.62
CA ALA A 23 -3.42 20.18 7.42
C ALA A 23 -2.19 20.81 6.81
N GLU A 24 -1.26 21.25 7.65
CA GLU A 24 -0.07 21.96 7.17
C GLU A 24 1.09 21.06 6.82
N HIS A 25 1.26 19.96 7.55
CA HIS A 25 2.45 19.13 7.42
C HIS A 25 2.17 17.66 7.14
N GLY A 26 1.27 17.08 7.92
CA GLY A 26 1.08 15.65 7.93
C GLY A 26 0.56 15.09 6.62
N LYS A 27 -0.27 15.84 5.94
CA LYS A 27 -0.90 15.37 4.71
C LYS A 27 0.13 14.98 3.67
N ARG A 28 1.14 15.82 3.47
CA ARG A 28 2.19 15.55 2.50
C ARG A 28 3.04 14.34 2.90
N ASN A 29 3.41 14.30 4.18
CA ASN A 29 4.24 13.20 4.67
C ASN A 29 3.50 11.88 4.61
N ASN A 30 2.22 11.88 4.97
CA ASN A 30 1.41 10.67 4.93
C ASN A 30 1.32 10.15 3.51
N HIS A 31 1.15 11.03 2.53
CA HIS A 31 1.06 10.60 1.14
C HIS A 31 2.38 10.01 0.64
N LYS A 32 3.49 10.49 1.13
CA LYS A 32 4.78 9.91 0.75
C LYS A 32 4.94 8.51 1.31
N MET A 33 4.39 8.25 2.47
CA MET A 33 4.50 6.94 3.10
C MET A 33 3.42 5.98 2.64
N LYS A 34 2.45 6.46 1.89
CA LYS A 34 1.29 5.67 1.51
C LYS A 34 1.65 4.32 0.87
N PRO A 35 2.56 4.25 -0.11
CA PRO A 35 2.89 2.95 -0.70
C PRO A 35 3.44 1.97 0.34
N TYR A 36 4.19 2.45 1.29
CA TYR A 36 4.72 1.59 2.35
C TYR A 36 3.60 1.04 3.22
N PHE A 37 2.60 1.86 3.54
CA PHE A 37 1.44 1.39 4.29
C PHE A 37 0.69 0.32 3.52
N VAL A 38 0.51 0.52 2.20
CA VAL A 38 -0.16 -0.46 1.35
C VAL A 38 0.59 -1.78 1.39
N LEU A 39 1.90 -1.74 1.21
CA LEU A 39 2.72 -2.93 1.21
C LEU A 39 2.65 -3.65 2.55
N GLN A 40 2.81 -2.93 3.65
CA GLN A 40 2.79 -3.53 4.98
C GLN A 40 1.43 -4.15 5.31
N TYR A 41 0.36 -3.50 4.89
CA TYR A 41 -0.97 -4.04 5.09
C TYR A 41 -1.12 -5.39 4.39
N LEU A 42 -0.68 -5.46 3.14
CA LEU A 42 -0.78 -6.70 2.37
C LEU A 42 0.17 -7.78 2.89
N LEU A 43 1.35 -7.39 3.35
CA LEU A 43 2.29 -8.32 3.95
C LEU A 43 1.68 -9.01 5.17
N LYS A 44 0.97 -8.26 5.98
CA LYS A 44 0.42 -8.78 7.22
C LYS A 44 -0.91 -9.48 7.05
N ASN A 45 -1.67 -9.13 6.03
CA ASN A 45 -3.08 -9.52 5.97
C ASN A 45 -3.49 -10.26 4.72
N SER A 46 -2.58 -10.49 3.77
CA SER A 46 -2.96 -11.19 2.54
C SER A 46 -2.01 -12.32 2.21
N ASP A 47 -2.54 -13.32 1.53
CA ASP A 47 -1.79 -14.45 0.98
C ASP A 47 -2.66 -15.09 -0.11
N GLU A 48 -2.26 -16.27 -0.60
CA GLU A 48 -2.98 -16.95 -1.66
C GLU A 48 -4.43 -17.22 -1.32
N ASN A 49 -4.72 -17.40 -0.04
CA ASN A 49 -6.07 -17.74 0.42
C ASN A 49 -6.83 -16.56 1.01
N HIS A 50 -6.16 -15.43 1.18
CA HIS A 50 -6.76 -14.27 1.81
C HIS A 50 -6.43 -13.05 0.97
N THR A 51 -7.41 -12.60 0.20
CA THR A 51 -7.23 -11.44 -0.69
C THR A 51 -7.83 -10.20 -0.05
N LYS A 52 -7.32 -9.04 -0.47
CA LYS A 52 -7.80 -7.75 0.02
C LYS A 52 -8.18 -6.88 -1.16
N SER A 53 -9.37 -6.32 -1.12
CA SER A 53 -9.82 -5.43 -2.18
C SER A 53 -9.18 -4.06 -2.02
N ALA A 54 -9.31 -3.23 -3.07
CA ALA A 54 -8.86 -1.84 -2.98
C ALA A 54 -9.59 -1.12 -1.85
N TYR A 55 -10.85 -1.45 -1.62
CA TYR A 55 -11.62 -0.83 -0.55
C TYR A 55 -11.12 -1.21 0.83
N ASP A 56 -10.68 -2.47 1.00
CA ASP A 56 -10.07 -2.89 2.25
C ASP A 56 -8.81 -2.08 2.52
N ILE A 57 -8.00 -1.89 1.49
CA ILE A 57 -6.76 -1.13 1.61
C ILE A 57 -7.08 0.33 1.93
N MET A 58 -8.06 0.90 1.23
CA MET A 58 -8.47 2.28 1.48
C MET A 58 -8.93 2.47 2.93
N GLY A 59 -9.68 1.50 3.44
CA GLY A 59 -10.13 1.56 4.83
C GLY A 59 -8.99 1.58 5.82
N TYR A 60 -8.00 0.73 5.58
CA TYR A 60 -6.81 0.70 6.41
C TYR A 60 -6.05 2.03 6.37
N LEU A 61 -5.92 2.58 5.17
CA LEU A 61 -5.23 3.86 5.00
C LEU A 61 -5.97 4.97 5.75
N GLU A 62 -7.29 4.96 5.66
CA GLU A 62 -8.10 5.97 6.35
C GLU A 62 -7.93 5.88 7.86
N GLU A 63 -7.84 4.67 8.40
CA GLU A 63 -7.58 4.48 9.82
C GLU A 63 -6.27 5.09 10.25
N ASN A 64 -5.35 5.23 9.32
CA ASN A 64 -4.03 5.79 9.57
C ASN A 64 -3.91 7.24 9.11
N GLY A 65 -5.03 7.89 8.86
CA GLY A 65 -5.05 9.31 8.52
C GLY A 65 -4.73 9.61 7.07
N ILE A 66 -4.80 8.60 6.20
CA ILE A 66 -4.50 8.79 4.78
C ILE A 66 -5.77 8.55 3.98
N VAL A 67 -6.30 9.62 3.40
CA VAL A 67 -7.47 9.51 2.53
C VAL A 67 -6.96 9.27 1.12
N ALA A 68 -7.39 8.15 0.54
CA ALA A 68 -6.91 7.76 -0.78
C ALA A 68 -8.06 7.28 -1.64
N GLU A 69 -7.96 7.56 -2.94
CA GLU A 69 -8.91 7.06 -3.91
C GLU A 69 -8.45 5.71 -4.42
N ARG A 70 -9.39 4.93 -4.95
CA ARG A 70 -9.09 3.60 -5.47
C ARG A 70 -7.98 3.62 -6.52
N ARG A 71 -8.05 4.59 -7.43
CA ARG A 71 -7.03 4.72 -8.47
C ARG A 71 -5.64 4.92 -7.89
N SER A 72 -5.56 5.68 -6.82
CA SER A 72 -4.30 5.95 -6.14
C SER A 72 -3.72 4.68 -5.53
N VAL A 73 -4.58 3.81 -5.00
CA VAL A 73 -4.14 2.53 -4.44
C VAL A 73 -3.57 1.65 -5.55
N TYR A 74 -4.23 1.59 -6.69
CA TYR A 74 -3.72 0.83 -7.82
C TYR A 74 -2.35 1.32 -8.27
N ARG A 75 -2.16 2.64 -8.29
CA ARG A 75 -0.85 3.20 -8.65
C ARG A 75 0.23 2.81 -7.67
N ASP A 76 -0.09 2.82 -6.39
CA ASP A 76 0.87 2.43 -5.38
C ASP A 76 1.30 0.98 -5.58
N ILE A 77 0.34 0.11 -5.87
CA ILE A 77 0.64 -1.30 -6.10
C ILE A 77 1.51 -1.47 -7.34
N GLU A 78 1.22 -0.71 -8.40
CA GLU A 78 2.05 -0.74 -9.59
C GLU A 78 3.48 -0.31 -9.30
N GLU A 79 3.65 0.75 -8.49
CA GLU A 79 4.98 1.21 -8.12
C GLU A 79 5.72 0.20 -7.27
N ILE A 80 5.02 -0.44 -6.35
CA ILE A 80 5.61 -1.49 -5.52
C ILE A 80 6.08 -2.65 -6.40
N ASN A 81 5.24 -3.10 -7.31
CA ASN A 81 5.59 -4.19 -8.21
C ASN A 81 6.75 -3.81 -9.13
N LYS A 82 6.74 -2.59 -9.63
CA LYS A 82 7.82 -2.10 -10.49
C LYS A 82 9.15 -2.13 -9.75
N ALA A 83 9.16 -1.62 -8.53
CA ALA A 83 10.37 -1.62 -7.73
C ALA A 83 10.86 -3.04 -7.47
N ASN A 84 9.94 -3.95 -7.20
CA ASN A 84 10.29 -5.34 -6.96
C ASN A 84 10.91 -5.98 -8.20
N LEU A 85 10.36 -5.72 -9.36
CA LEU A 85 10.91 -6.26 -10.60
C LEU A 85 12.33 -5.77 -10.85
N ILE A 86 12.58 -4.51 -10.54
CA ILE A 86 13.90 -3.94 -10.71
C ILE A 86 14.89 -4.50 -9.69
N ILE A 87 14.49 -4.56 -8.44
CA ILE A 87 15.40 -4.92 -7.35
C ILE A 87 15.61 -6.43 -7.24
N GLN A 88 14.52 -7.18 -7.29
CA GLN A 88 14.60 -8.63 -7.06
C GLN A 88 14.79 -9.44 -8.34
N GLU A 89 14.21 -8.97 -9.45
CA GLU A 89 14.26 -9.71 -10.70
C GLU A 89 15.28 -9.14 -11.68
N ASP A 90 15.98 -8.10 -11.27
CA ASP A 90 17.07 -7.50 -12.06
C ASP A 90 16.63 -6.91 -13.41
N TYR A 91 15.38 -6.52 -13.53
CA TYR A 91 14.93 -5.83 -14.74
C TYR A 91 15.41 -4.38 -14.73
N THR A 92 15.60 -3.82 -15.90
CA THR A 92 15.81 -2.38 -16.03
C THR A 92 14.47 -1.69 -15.79
N VAL A 93 14.52 -0.36 -15.58
CA VAL A 93 13.30 0.42 -15.40
C VAL A 93 12.36 0.25 -16.59
N ASP A 94 12.92 0.34 -17.80
CA ASP A 94 12.12 0.20 -19.02
C ASP A 94 11.51 -1.19 -19.13
N GLU A 95 12.27 -2.22 -18.83
CA GLU A 95 11.76 -3.59 -18.87
C GLU A 95 10.66 -3.80 -17.84
N ALA A 96 10.86 -3.25 -16.65
CA ALA A 96 9.86 -3.40 -15.60
C ALA A 96 8.55 -2.72 -16.00
N GLU A 97 8.63 -1.55 -16.61
CA GLU A 97 7.44 -0.85 -17.05
C GLU A 97 6.69 -1.63 -18.13
N GLU A 98 7.40 -2.27 -19.03
CA GLU A 98 6.76 -3.09 -20.04
C GLU A 98 6.05 -4.30 -19.45
N LYS A 99 6.66 -4.93 -18.46
CA LYS A 99 6.14 -6.17 -17.90
C LYS A 99 5.07 -5.98 -16.84
N LEU A 100 4.95 -4.76 -16.35
CA LEU A 100 4.09 -4.46 -15.21
C LEU A 100 2.64 -4.88 -15.45
N PHE A 101 2.15 -4.73 -16.66
CA PHE A 101 0.75 -5.00 -16.97
C PHE A 101 0.50 -6.33 -17.66
N GLU A 102 1.52 -7.16 -17.79
CA GLU A 102 1.39 -8.44 -18.46
C GLU A 102 1.18 -9.57 -17.46
N ASP A 103 0.09 -10.32 -17.64
CA ASP A 103 -0.27 -11.40 -16.71
C ASP A 103 0.79 -12.52 -16.69
N GLU A 104 1.51 -12.72 -17.78
CA GLU A 104 2.51 -13.78 -17.84
C GLU A 104 3.67 -13.55 -16.87
N TYR A 105 3.80 -12.34 -16.35
CA TYR A 105 4.83 -12.01 -15.36
C TYR A 105 4.30 -11.96 -13.93
N ASP A 106 3.07 -12.43 -13.71
CA ASP A 106 2.49 -12.41 -12.37
C ASP A 106 3.32 -13.16 -11.35
N GLU A 107 4.00 -14.23 -11.78
CA GLU A 107 4.84 -14.98 -10.86
C GLU A 107 6.00 -14.17 -10.31
N GLU A 108 6.40 -13.13 -11.04
CA GLU A 108 7.50 -12.28 -10.64
C GLU A 108 7.04 -11.03 -9.88
N LYS A 109 5.75 -10.78 -9.87
CA LYS A 109 5.20 -9.62 -9.17
C LYS A 109 5.00 -9.91 -7.70
N LEU A 110 5.34 -8.95 -6.87
CA LEU A 110 5.18 -9.10 -5.43
C LEU A 110 3.71 -9.11 -5.03
N ILE A 111 2.91 -8.25 -5.65
CA ILE A 111 1.48 -8.18 -5.37
C ILE A 111 0.72 -8.54 -6.64
N VAL A 112 -0.14 -9.54 -6.53
CA VAL A 112 -0.90 -10.05 -7.66
C VAL A 112 -2.36 -9.69 -7.51
N TYR A 113 -3.01 -9.35 -8.62
CA TYR A 113 -4.42 -9.05 -8.66
C TYR A 113 -5.20 -10.27 -9.15
N ASP A 114 -6.12 -10.74 -8.32
CA ASP A 114 -7.01 -11.84 -8.67
C ASP A 114 -8.23 -11.26 -9.38
N LYS A 115 -8.33 -11.50 -10.67
CA LYS A 115 -9.40 -10.92 -11.50
C LYS A 115 -10.79 -11.42 -11.13
N ILE A 116 -10.87 -12.64 -10.64
CA ILE A 116 -12.15 -13.24 -10.26
C ILE A 116 -12.65 -12.63 -8.96
N LYS A 117 -11.79 -12.58 -7.97
CA LYS A 117 -12.14 -12.00 -6.67
C LYS A 117 -12.08 -10.49 -6.66
N LYS A 118 -11.47 -9.90 -7.68
CA LYS A 118 -11.27 -8.44 -7.79
C LYS A 118 -10.55 -7.91 -6.56
N ALA A 119 -9.48 -8.58 -6.20
CA ALA A 119 -8.75 -8.27 -4.99
C ALA A 119 -7.27 -8.62 -5.14
N PHE A 120 -6.47 -8.09 -4.24
CA PHE A 120 -5.03 -8.25 -4.28
C PHE A 120 -4.54 -9.26 -3.26
N MET A 121 -3.42 -9.88 -3.56
CA MET A 121 -2.77 -10.79 -2.62
C MET A 121 -1.27 -10.71 -2.80
N LEU A 122 -0.57 -10.96 -1.72
CA LEU A 122 0.87 -11.03 -1.75
C LEU A 122 1.30 -12.35 -2.39
N ASN A 123 2.32 -12.28 -3.22
CA ASN A 123 2.84 -13.48 -3.87
C ASN A 123 3.90 -14.10 -2.96
N ASN A 124 3.52 -15.13 -2.23
CA ASN A 124 4.40 -15.75 -1.25
C ASN A 124 5.63 -16.42 -1.87
N GLY A 125 5.57 -16.72 -3.16
CA GLY A 125 6.72 -17.29 -3.85
C GLY A 125 7.85 -16.29 -4.04
N ILE A 126 7.54 -14.99 -3.99
CA ILE A 126 8.52 -13.93 -4.18
C ILE A 126 9.12 -13.50 -2.85
N LEU A 127 8.31 -13.52 -1.82
CA LEU A 127 8.72 -13.10 -0.49
C LEU A 127 9.68 -14.08 0.13
N ILE A 128 10.68 -13.57 0.66
CA ILE A 128 11.63 -14.44 1.33
C ILE A 128 11.69 -14.11 2.79
#